data_c81366de81b6e0949cf4a43ef1ae5a24
#
_entry.id   c81366de81b6e0949cf4a43ef1ae5a24
#
_cell.length_a   1.000
_cell.length_b   1.000
_cell.length_c   1.000
_cell.angle_alpha   90.00
_cell.angle_beta   90.00
_cell.angle_gamma   90.00
#
_symmetry.space_group_name_H-M   'P 1'
#
loop_
_entity.id
_entity.type
_entity.pdbx_description
1 polymer ?
#
loop_
_entity_poly.entity_id
_entity_poly.type
_entity_poly.pdbx_seq_one_letter_code
_entity_poly.pdbx_strand_id
1 'polypeptide(L)'
;MRPQVGGIYPWPYDGPWSASETALVIVDMQQDFLAPDGWFAATGGDPSSFTRILPNVAKVLSCARKIGMPCFFTIEAHRPDLSDVPATKQWRARRLGRGIGEAGPLGRALIRGEAGCAIADPIAPKSGEPVVAKPGKSAFIASDFDQLLRHARIRNLVFAGITTDGAVQCTLR
;
A
#
# COMPACT_ATOMS: atom_id res chain seq x y z
N MET A 1 2.57 -30.62 -12.83
CA MET A 1 2.77 -30.77 -11.38
C MET A 1 2.38 -29.44 -10.73
N ARG A 2 1.40 -29.40 -9.81
CA ARG A 2 1.02 -28.16 -9.12
C ARG A 2 2.06 -27.86 -8.04
N PRO A 3 2.54 -26.63 -7.91
CA PRO A 3 3.44 -26.27 -6.82
C PRO A 3 2.70 -26.44 -5.48
N GLN A 4 3.32 -27.13 -4.54
CA GLN A 4 2.85 -27.18 -3.16
C GLN A 4 3.51 -26.06 -2.36
N VAL A 5 2.70 -25.21 -1.71
CA VAL A 5 3.17 -24.22 -0.77
C VAL A 5 2.68 -24.63 0.61
N GLY A 6 3.59 -24.86 1.54
CA GLY A 6 3.26 -25.16 2.93
C GLY A 6 2.76 -26.58 3.22
N GLY A 7 2.75 -27.49 2.27
CA GLY A 7 2.73 -28.95 2.48
C GLY A 7 1.40 -29.60 2.84
N ILE A 8 0.30 -28.90 3.17
CA ILE A 8 -0.93 -29.54 3.61
C ILE A 8 -1.92 -29.74 2.46
N TYR A 9 -2.05 -28.81 1.54
CA TYR A 9 -2.92 -28.94 0.37
C TYR A 9 -2.28 -28.30 -0.88
N PRO A 10 -2.66 -28.76 -2.09
CA PRO A 10 -2.19 -28.13 -3.33
C PRO A 10 -2.70 -26.69 -3.44
N TRP A 11 -1.86 -25.78 -3.90
CA TRP A 11 -2.26 -24.43 -4.21
C TRP A 11 -2.19 -24.21 -5.75
N PRO A 12 -3.13 -23.50 -6.34
CA PRO A 12 -4.43 -23.06 -5.81
C PRO A 12 -5.38 -24.26 -5.63
N TYR A 13 -6.13 -24.28 -4.53
CA TYR A 13 -7.03 -25.39 -4.18
C TYR A 13 -8.32 -25.41 -5.00
N ASP A 14 -8.75 -24.25 -5.49
CA ASP A 14 -10.05 -24.00 -6.12
C ASP A 14 -10.00 -23.94 -7.66
N GLY A 15 -8.89 -24.32 -8.28
CA GLY A 15 -8.79 -24.40 -9.74
C GLY A 15 -7.52 -23.83 -10.34
N PRO A 16 -7.49 -23.61 -11.66
CA PRO A 16 -6.32 -23.06 -12.33
C PRO A 16 -6.12 -21.60 -11.97
N TRP A 17 -4.89 -21.24 -11.65
CA TRP A 17 -4.48 -19.86 -11.42
C TRP A 17 -4.35 -19.10 -12.75
N SER A 18 -4.84 -17.86 -12.81
CA SER A 18 -4.73 -16.99 -13.97
C SER A 18 -4.13 -15.64 -13.57
N ALA A 19 -3.16 -15.15 -14.34
CA ALA A 19 -2.59 -13.82 -14.14
C ALA A 19 -3.64 -12.71 -14.35
N SER A 20 -4.59 -12.91 -15.27
CA SER A 20 -5.64 -11.91 -15.56
C SER A 20 -6.71 -11.81 -14.47
N GLU A 21 -6.85 -12.81 -13.61
CA GLU A 21 -7.79 -12.83 -12.48
C GLU A 21 -7.08 -12.65 -11.12
N THR A 22 -5.77 -12.38 -11.16
CA THR A 22 -4.96 -12.15 -9.96
C THR A 22 -4.37 -10.75 -10.02
N ALA A 23 -4.43 -10.00 -8.94
CA ALA A 23 -3.80 -8.68 -8.86
C ALA A 23 -2.64 -8.65 -7.87
N LEU A 24 -1.57 -7.94 -8.24
CA LEU A 24 -0.54 -7.52 -7.30
C LEU A 24 -0.96 -6.22 -6.65
N VAL A 25 -1.01 -6.19 -5.32
CA VAL A 25 -1.32 -5.00 -4.52
C VAL A 25 -0.06 -4.52 -3.80
N ILE A 26 0.42 -3.35 -4.18
CA ILE A 26 1.56 -2.68 -3.53
C ILE A 26 1.02 -1.75 -2.44
N VAL A 27 1.31 -2.08 -1.18
CA VAL A 27 0.71 -1.43 -0.01
C VAL A 27 1.65 -0.36 0.55
N ASP A 28 1.18 0.88 0.54
CA ASP A 28 1.69 2.05 1.28
C ASP A 28 3.20 2.35 1.12
N MET A 29 3.77 2.04 -0.04
CA MET A 29 5.19 2.32 -0.34
C MET A 29 5.39 3.80 -0.73
N GLN A 30 4.98 4.71 0.17
CA GLN A 30 4.96 6.17 0.01
C GLN A 30 6.20 6.86 0.54
N GLN A 31 6.50 8.06 0.05
CA GLN A 31 7.61 8.88 0.53
C GLN A 31 7.46 9.25 2.02
N ASP A 32 6.23 9.46 2.53
CA ASP A 32 5.99 9.72 3.95
C ASP A 32 6.51 8.59 4.87
N PHE A 33 6.63 7.35 4.35
CA PHE A 33 7.15 6.21 5.11
C PHE A 33 8.60 5.86 4.74
N LEU A 34 9.03 6.16 3.51
CA LEU A 34 10.30 5.68 2.96
C LEU A 34 11.41 6.74 2.99
N ALA A 35 11.06 8.03 2.86
CA ALA A 35 12.03 9.09 2.82
C ALA A 35 12.60 9.43 4.20
N PRO A 36 13.88 9.81 4.29
CA PRO A 36 14.52 10.17 5.55
C PRO A 36 13.93 11.45 6.19
N ASP A 37 13.26 12.27 5.41
CA ASP A 37 12.55 13.49 5.81
C ASP A 37 11.02 13.34 5.78
N GLY A 38 10.51 12.11 5.58
CA GLY A 38 9.11 11.76 5.59
C GLY A 38 8.46 11.80 6.98
N TRP A 39 7.15 11.59 7.00
CA TRP A 39 6.37 11.56 8.24
C TRP A 39 6.86 10.51 9.23
N PHE A 40 7.16 9.28 8.75
CA PHE A 40 7.59 8.18 9.61
C PHE A 40 8.90 8.49 10.33
N ALA A 41 9.88 9.04 9.63
CA ALA A 41 11.15 9.49 10.25
C ALA A 41 10.91 10.60 11.29
N ALA A 42 10.04 11.55 10.98
CA ALA A 42 9.69 12.63 11.90
C ALA A 42 8.98 12.13 13.18
N THR A 43 8.38 10.92 13.15
CA THR A 43 7.79 10.26 14.33
C THR A 43 8.79 9.37 15.08
N GLY A 44 10.09 9.44 14.76
CA GLY A 44 11.14 8.64 15.38
C GLY A 44 11.31 7.24 14.80
N GLY A 45 10.63 6.92 13.70
CA GLY A 45 10.80 5.66 12.98
C GLY A 45 12.07 5.63 12.14
N ASP A 46 12.57 4.42 11.85
CA ASP A 46 13.70 4.21 10.96
C ASP A 46 13.22 3.77 9.57
N PRO A 47 13.23 4.67 8.55
CA PRO A 47 12.81 4.34 7.18
C PRO A 47 13.66 3.24 6.52
N SER A 48 14.88 2.99 6.99
CA SER A 48 15.77 1.96 6.44
C SER A 48 15.13 0.57 6.54
N SER A 49 14.33 0.34 7.59
CA SER A 49 13.57 -0.88 7.79
C SER A 49 12.60 -1.16 6.64
N PHE A 50 12.12 -0.13 5.95
CA PHE A 50 11.18 -0.21 4.82
C PHE A 50 11.90 -0.09 3.47
N THR A 51 12.88 0.80 3.34
CA THR A 51 13.59 1.00 2.07
C THR A 51 14.37 -0.22 1.63
N ARG A 52 14.87 -1.04 2.57
CA ARG A 52 15.60 -2.29 2.25
C ARG A 52 14.78 -3.30 1.44
N ILE A 53 13.43 -3.27 1.49
CA ILE A 53 12.60 -4.19 0.72
C ILE A 53 12.27 -3.65 -0.68
N LEU A 54 12.47 -2.36 -0.93
CA LEU A 54 12.11 -1.69 -2.18
C LEU A 54 12.66 -2.37 -3.44
N PRO A 55 13.93 -2.83 -3.48
CA PRO A 55 14.45 -3.56 -4.64
C PRO A 55 13.70 -4.88 -4.93
N ASN A 56 13.24 -5.57 -3.88
CA ASN A 56 12.49 -6.81 -4.05
C ASN A 56 11.05 -6.53 -4.51
N VAL A 57 10.41 -5.49 -3.95
CA VAL A 57 9.09 -5.03 -4.41
C VAL A 57 9.15 -4.63 -5.88
N ALA A 58 10.19 -3.91 -6.32
CA ALA A 58 10.40 -3.54 -7.72
C ALA A 58 10.56 -4.76 -8.63
N LYS A 59 11.26 -5.80 -8.20
CA LYS A 59 11.39 -7.06 -8.95
C LYS A 59 10.05 -7.77 -9.10
N VAL A 60 9.27 -7.88 -8.03
CA VAL A 60 7.94 -8.51 -8.04
C VAL A 60 7.01 -7.74 -8.96
N LEU A 61 6.98 -6.40 -8.85
CA LEU A 61 6.17 -5.52 -9.70
C LEU A 61 6.56 -5.66 -11.18
N SER A 62 7.86 -5.69 -11.48
CA SER A 62 8.34 -5.89 -12.85
C SER A 62 7.91 -7.25 -13.41
N CYS A 63 7.95 -8.30 -12.59
CA CYS A 63 7.48 -9.63 -12.98
C CYS A 63 5.97 -9.64 -13.25
N ALA A 64 5.17 -9.07 -12.34
CA ALA A 64 3.72 -8.96 -12.51
C ALA A 64 3.34 -8.24 -13.81
N ARG A 65 3.97 -7.09 -14.07
CA ARG A 65 3.77 -6.32 -15.31
C ARG A 65 4.14 -7.11 -16.57
N LYS A 66 5.23 -7.90 -16.53
CA LYS A 66 5.66 -8.74 -17.68
C LYS A 66 4.67 -9.83 -18.04
N ILE A 67 3.98 -10.41 -17.05
CA ILE A 67 2.98 -11.46 -17.29
C ILE A 67 1.56 -10.92 -17.46
N GLY A 68 1.39 -9.60 -17.54
CA GLY A 68 0.08 -8.96 -17.70
C GLY A 68 -0.82 -9.04 -16.47
N MET A 69 -0.25 -9.25 -15.28
CA MET A 69 -1.00 -9.23 -14.02
C MET A 69 -1.38 -7.79 -13.67
N PRO A 70 -2.67 -7.49 -13.42
CA PRO A 70 -3.10 -6.19 -12.93
C PRO A 70 -2.39 -5.78 -11.64
N CYS A 71 -1.93 -4.52 -11.60
CA CYS A 71 -1.23 -3.97 -10.45
C CYS A 71 -2.05 -2.84 -9.84
N PHE A 72 -2.25 -2.89 -8.52
CA PHE A 72 -2.93 -1.87 -7.72
C PHE A 72 -1.97 -1.34 -6.66
N PHE A 73 -2.15 -0.09 -6.30
CA PHE A 73 -1.36 0.56 -5.26
C PHE A 73 -2.27 1.11 -4.20
N THR A 74 -1.84 1.09 -2.94
CA THR A 74 -2.53 1.82 -1.88
C THR A 74 -1.64 2.89 -1.30
N ILE A 75 -2.27 3.96 -0.83
CA ILE A 75 -1.64 5.01 -0.04
C ILE A 75 -2.48 5.27 1.22
N GLU A 76 -1.85 5.33 2.38
CA GLU A 76 -2.50 5.90 3.55
C GLU A 76 -2.52 7.42 3.39
N ALA A 77 -3.69 7.99 3.11
CA ALA A 77 -3.82 9.41 2.81
C ALA A 77 -5.18 9.96 3.20
N HIS A 78 -5.16 11.13 3.82
CA HIS A 78 -6.32 11.82 4.35
C HIS A 78 -6.76 12.98 3.48
N ARG A 79 -8.00 13.41 3.66
CA ARG A 79 -8.55 14.60 3.02
C ARG A 79 -7.83 15.87 3.51
N PRO A 80 -7.68 16.90 2.66
CA PRO A 80 -7.03 18.17 3.06
C PRO A 80 -7.71 18.88 4.23
N ASP A 81 -9.02 18.69 4.40
CA ASP A 81 -9.82 19.24 5.50
C ASP A 81 -9.78 18.41 6.78
N LEU A 82 -9.08 17.27 6.78
CA LEU A 82 -8.95 16.31 7.90
C LEU A 82 -10.28 15.70 8.37
N SER A 83 -11.36 15.82 7.62
CA SER A 83 -12.71 15.32 7.98
C SER A 83 -12.76 13.79 8.12
N ASP A 84 -11.78 13.08 7.58
CA ASP A 84 -11.66 11.61 7.64
C ASP A 84 -10.60 11.13 8.65
N VAL A 85 -10.07 12.01 9.50
CA VAL A 85 -9.06 11.67 10.52
C VAL A 85 -9.74 11.47 11.88
N PRO A 86 -9.84 10.23 12.42
CA PRO A 86 -10.36 10.01 13.74
C PRO A 86 -9.53 10.73 14.82
N ALA A 87 -10.19 11.30 15.83
CA ALA A 87 -9.53 12.03 16.91
C ALA A 87 -8.44 11.22 17.62
N THR A 88 -8.69 9.91 17.83
CA THR A 88 -7.72 8.99 18.42
C THR A 88 -6.48 8.76 17.53
N LYS A 89 -6.66 8.72 16.20
CA LYS A 89 -5.56 8.62 15.24
C LYS A 89 -4.70 9.88 15.26
N GLN A 90 -5.33 11.05 15.25
CA GLN A 90 -4.65 12.34 15.33
C GLN A 90 -3.89 12.52 16.65
N TRP A 91 -4.54 12.17 17.77
CA TRP A 91 -3.91 12.22 19.09
C TRP A 91 -2.65 11.35 19.15
N ARG A 92 -2.72 10.10 18.65
CA ARG A 92 -1.58 9.19 18.60
C ARG A 92 -0.45 9.73 17.74
N ALA A 93 -0.76 10.25 16.53
CA ALA A 93 0.23 10.79 15.62
C ALA A 93 1.00 11.98 16.26
N ARG A 94 0.30 12.90 16.91
CA ARG A 94 0.91 14.03 17.62
C ARG A 94 1.81 13.58 18.78
N ARG A 95 1.42 12.55 19.51
CA ARG A 95 2.26 12.00 20.59
C ARG A 95 3.54 11.32 20.08
N LEU A 96 3.54 10.87 18.85
CA LEU A 96 4.74 10.32 18.18
C LEU A 96 5.64 11.42 17.59
N GLY A 97 5.25 12.70 17.67
CA GLY A 97 6.07 13.82 17.27
C GLY A 97 5.54 14.62 16.09
N ARG A 98 4.66 14.06 15.25
CA ARG A 98 4.10 14.80 14.10
C ARG A 98 2.68 14.35 13.76
N GLY A 99 1.73 15.25 13.92
CA GLY A 99 0.31 15.03 13.59
C GLY A 99 0.06 14.88 12.10
N ILE A 100 -1.05 14.19 11.78
CA ILE A 100 -1.54 14.10 10.40
C ILE A 100 -1.97 15.50 9.94
N GLY A 101 -1.56 15.88 8.74
CA GLY A 101 -1.84 17.19 8.17
C GLY A 101 -0.91 18.32 8.64
N GLU A 102 0.03 18.05 9.54
CA GLU A 102 1.05 19.03 9.92
C GLU A 102 2.10 19.18 8.81
N ALA A 103 2.56 20.41 8.61
CA ALA A 103 3.53 20.74 7.55
C ALA A 103 4.90 20.13 7.81
N GLY A 104 5.60 19.77 6.74
CA GLY A 104 6.96 19.26 6.77
C GLY A 104 7.63 19.32 5.40
N PRO A 105 8.85 18.75 5.25
CA PRO A 105 9.63 18.85 4.02
C PRO A 105 8.92 18.31 2.77
N LEU A 106 8.09 17.27 2.93
CA LEU A 106 7.32 16.65 1.84
C LEU A 106 5.85 17.13 1.78
N GLY A 107 5.58 18.32 2.28
CA GLY A 107 4.24 18.88 2.38
C GLY A 107 3.54 18.50 3.68
N ARG A 108 2.22 18.51 3.68
CA ARG A 108 1.40 18.13 4.84
C ARG A 108 1.37 16.62 4.99
N ALA A 109 1.76 16.12 6.16
CA ALA A 109 1.91 14.71 6.45
C ALA A 109 0.64 13.90 6.14
N LEU A 110 0.76 12.86 5.33
CA LEU A 110 -0.31 11.93 4.94
C LEU A 110 -1.56 12.62 4.34
N ILE A 111 -1.39 13.71 3.60
CA ILE A 111 -2.50 14.41 2.93
C ILE A 111 -2.47 14.14 1.43
N ARG A 112 -3.64 13.84 0.88
CA ARG A 112 -3.84 13.59 -0.56
C ARG A 112 -3.33 14.75 -1.40
N GLY A 113 -2.50 14.44 -2.41
CA GLY A 113 -1.91 15.44 -3.30
C GLY A 113 -0.57 16.01 -2.84
N GLU A 114 -0.16 15.77 -1.61
CA GLU A 114 1.15 16.18 -1.13
C GLU A 114 2.26 15.22 -1.58
N ALA A 115 3.49 15.73 -1.68
CA ALA A 115 4.64 14.93 -2.14
C ALA A 115 4.91 13.70 -1.25
N GLY A 116 4.66 13.79 0.06
CA GLY A 116 4.78 12.67 0.98
C GLY A 116 3.89 11.48 0.64
N CYS A 117 2.74 11.71 0.01
CA CYS A 117 1.83 10.64 -0.44
C CYS A 117 2.27 9.95 -1.74
N ALA A 118 3.26 10.49 -2.46
CA ALA A 118 3.74 9.89 -3.70
C ALA A 118 4.36 8.50 -3.44
N ILE A 119 4.06 7.55 -4.32
CA ILE A 119 4.72 6.23 -4.33
C ILE A 119 6.19 6.41 -4.75
N ALA A 120 7.08 5.66 -4.13
CA ALA A 120 8.52 5.72 -4.42
C ALA A 120 8.84 5.45 -5.92
N ASP A 121 9.71 6.26 -6.52
CA ASP A 121 10.03 6.23 -7.95
C ASP A 121 10.35 4.86 -8.55
N PRO A 122 11.16 3.98 -7.90
CA PRO A 122 11.47 2.67 -8.47
C PRO A 122 10.26 1.77 -8.69
N ILE A 123 9.13 2.07 -8.04
CA ILE A 123 7.87 1.32 -8.13
C ILE A 123 6.70 2.21 -8.50
N ALA A 124 6.94 3.38 -9.07
CA ALA A 124 5.89 4.32 -9.46
C ALA A 124 4.80 3.64 -10.32
N PRO A 125 3.52 3.94 -10.05
CA PRO A 125 2.41 3.45 -10.84
C PRO A 125 2.52 3.91 -12.29
N LYS A 126 2.15 3.05 -13.23
CA LYS A 126 2.00 3.40 -14.64
C LYS A 126 0.57 3.88 -14.94
N SER A 127 0.40 4.53 -16.08
CA SER A 127 -0.94 4.84 -16.58
C SER A 127 -1.81 3.58 -16.64
N GLY A 128 -3.01 3.65 -16.09
CA GLY A 128 -3.93 2.51 -15.99
C GLY A 128 -3.75 1.63 -14.75
N GLU A 129 -2.76 1.88 -13.91
CA GLU A 129 -2.60 1.19 -12.62
C GLU A 129 -3.23 2.04 -11.50
N PRO A 130 -4.33 1.58 -10.86
CA PRO A 130 -5.04 2.37 -9.86
C PRO A 130 -4.23 2.61 -8.60
N VAL A 131 -4.33 3.83 -8.05
CA VAL A 131 -3.82 4.19 -6.73
C VAL A 131 -5.01 4.49 -5.81
N VAL A 132 -5.20 3.65 -4.80
CA VAL A 132 -6.30 3.72 -3.84
C VAL A 132 -5.86 4.48 -2.60
N ALA A 133 -6.46 5.64 -2.36
CA ALA A 133 -6.25 6.41 -1.14
C ALA A 133 -7.19 5.90 -0.03
N LYS A 134 -6.62 5.52 1.11
CA LYS A 134 -7.35 5.01 2.27
C LYS A 134 -7.03 5.80 3.54
N PRO A 135 -8.03 6.20 4.34
CA PRO A 135 -7.80 6.92 5.59
C PRO A 135 -7.43 6.01 6.77
N GLY A 136 -7.54 4.70 6.57
CA GLY A 136 -7.28 3.66 7.58
C GLY A 136 -6.28 2.62 7.13
N LYS A 137 -6.19 1.53 7.90
CA LYS A 137 -5.24 0.45 7.60
C LYS A 137 -5.73 -0.46 6.48
N SER A 138 -7.00 -0.88 6.48
CA SER A 138 -7.55 -1.71 5.41
C SER A 138 -7.89 -0.90 4.17
N ALA A 139 -7.51 -1.40 3.00
CA ALA A 139 -7.89 -0.81 1.73
C ALA A 139 -9.37 -1.06 1.37
N PHE A 140 -10.05 -1.96 2.06
CA PHE A 140 -11.48 -2.21 1.84
C PHE A 140 -12.40 -1.27 2.64
N ILE A 141 -11.84 -0.40 3.50
CA ILE A 141 -12.62 0.48 4.36
C ILE A 141 -12.46 1.93 3.91
N ALA A 142 -13.60 2.59 3.62
CA ALA A 142 -13.67 3.99 3.18
C ALA A 142 -12.85 4.29 1.92
N SER A 143 -12.85 3.36 0.97
CA SER A 143 -12.20 3.47 -0.33
C SER A 143 -13.03 2.79 -1.42
N ASP A 144 -12.60 2.91 -2.65
CA ASP A 144 -13.19 2.27 -3.84
C ASP A 144 -12.51 0.94 -4.22
N PHE A 145 -11.62 0.41 -3.38
CA PHE A 145 -10.78 -0.74 -3.71
C PHE A 145 -11.59 -1.98 -4.13
N ASP A 146 -12.64 -2.37 -3.37
CA ASP A 146 -13.49 -3.51 -3.70
C ASP A 146 -14.19 -3.32 -5.05
N GLN A 147 -14.69 -2.11 -5.33
CA GLN A 147 -15.34 -1.79 -6.60
C GLN A 147 -14.37 -1.93 -7.78
N LEU A 148 -13.14 -1.45 -7.64
CA LEU A 148 -12.10 -1.55 -8.66
C LEU A 148 -11.72 -3.01 -8.94
N LEU A 149 -11.55 -3.83 -7.89
CA LEU A 149 -11.25 -5.26 -8.03
C LEU A 149 -12.37 -6.01 -8.74
N ARG A 150 -13.63 -5.75 -8.37
CA ARG A 150 -14.81 -6.35 -9.04
C ARG A 150 -14.92 -5.95 -10.50
N HIS A 151 -14.71 -4.66 -10.80
CA HIS A 151 -14.71 -4.17 -12.17
C HIS A 151 -13.63 -4.86 -13.02
N ALA A 152 -12.44 -5.04 -12.46
CA ALA A 152 -11.33 -5.74 -13.09
C ALA A 152 -11.48 -7.27 -13.07
N ARG A 153 -12.55 -7.83 -12.48
CA ARG A 153 -12.81 -9.28 -12.34
C ARG A 153 -11.70 -10.03 -11.61
N ILE A 154 -11.07 -9.39 -10.64
CA ILE A 154 -10.00 -9.98 -9.83
C ILE A 154 -10.61 -10.94 -8.80
N ARG A 155 -10.02 -12.13 -8.70
CA ARG A 155 -10.42 -13.21 -7.76
C ARG A 155 -9.34 -13.49 -6.72
N ASN A 156 -8.09 -13.23 -7.06
CA ASN A 156 -6.95 -13.52 -6.21
C ASN A 156 -6.10 -12.27 -6.01
N LEU A 157 -5.56 -12.10 -4.80
CA LEU A 157 -4.70 -10.98 -4.46
C LEU A 157 -3.34 -11.48 -3.96
N VAL A 158 -2.29 -10.85 -4.46
CA VAL A 158 -0.91 -10.99 -3.97
C VAL A 158 -0.51 -9.67 -3.37
N PHE A 159 -0.05 -9.66 -2.13
CA PHE A 159 0.32 -8.43 -1.42
C PHE A 159 1.83 -8.28 -1.29
N ALA A 160 2.32 -7.08 -1.52
CA ALA A 160 3.68 -6.64 -1.21
C ALA A 160 3.64 -5.22 -0.64
N GLY A 161 4.63 -4.83 0.16
CA GLY A 161 4.69 -3.48 0.75
C GLY A 161 4.74 -3.48 2.26
N ILE A 162 4.22 -2.43 2.89
CA ILE A 162 4.37 -2.13 4.33
C ILE A 162 3.04 -1.71 4.97
N THR A 163 2.88 -1.92 6.29
CA THR A 163 3.62 -2.83 7.15
C THR A 163 2.86 -4.13 7.29
N THR A 164 3.58 -5.26 7.46
CA THR A 164 2.94 -6.58 7.53
C THR A 164 1.94 -6.67 8.66
N ASP A 165 2.26 -6.14 9.83
CA ASP A 165 1.43 -6.11 11.04
C ASP A 165 0.31 -5.04 11.02
N GLY A 166 0.34 -4.15 10.05
CA GLY A 166 -0.59 -3.03 9.91
C GLY A 166 -1.43 -3.10 8.64
N ALA A 167 -1.06 -2.28 7.65
CA ALA A 167 -1.88 -2.10 6.44
C ALA A 167 -1.99 -3.37 5.59
N VAL A 168 -0.92 -4.17 5.46
CA VAL A 168 -0.94 -5.44 4.71
C VAL A 168 -1.91 -6.41 5.37
N GLN A 169 -1.73 -6.69 6.67
CA GLN A 169 -2.59 -7.64 7.41
C GLN A 169 -4.06 -7.19 7.45
N CYS A 170 -4.31 -5.88 7.68
CA CYS A 170 -5.68 -5.37 7.72
C CYS A 170 -6.38 -5.43 6.36
N THR A 171 -5.63 -5.28 5.25
CA THR A 171 -6.19 -5.40 3.90
C THR A 171 -6.38 -6.86 3.48
N LEU A 172 -5.51 -7.75 3.92
CA LEU A 172 -5.57 -9.18 3.60
C LEU A 172 -6.77 -9.89 4.25
N ARG A 173 -7.22 -9.42 5.41
CA ARG A 173 -8.38 -9.95 6.16
C ARG A 173 -9.69 -9.34 5.73
#